data_a1b0f2990de245090741af54f363c075
#
_entry.id   a1b0f2990de245090741af54f363c075
#
_cell.length_a   1.000
_cell.length_b   1.000
_cell.length_c   1.000
_cell.angle_alpha   90.00
_cell.angle_beta   90.00
_cell.angle_gamma   90.00
#
_symmetry.space_group_name_H-M   'P 1'
#
loop_
_entity.id
_entity.type
_entity.pdbx_description
1 polymer ?
#
loop_
_entity_poly.entity_id
_entity_poly.type
_entity_poly.pdbx_seq_one_letter_code
_entity_poly.pdbx_strand_id
1 'polypeptide(L)'
;MDLIPRRLKEPMYRLYELRLRQGLTPSRSELPRHIAVLCDGNRRWARELGHDDVSYGYRVGAHKIAEMLRWCQEAGIEMATVYLLSTENLQRDADELASLIDIITEVVEEICAPANQWSVRTVGDLELIGEEPARRLRDAVQSTGGNGGTFHVNVAVGYGGRQEIVDAVRALLAKELANGATGDRLIEAVTAEAISENLYTSGQPDPDLVIRTSGEQRLSGFLLWQSAYSEMWFTEAYWPEFRRVDFLRALRDYSARHRRYGR
;
A
#
# COMPACT_ATOMS: atom_id res chain seq x y z
N MET A 1 7.77 -28.37 -8.94
CA MET A 1 7.79 -28.85 -10.34
C MET A 1 6.38 -28.71 -10.89
N ASP A 2 6.10 -27.62 -11.59
CA ASP A 2 4.72 -27.27 -12.03
C ASP A 2 4.44 -27.98 -13.36
N LEU A 3 3.75 -29.12 -13.30
CA LEU A 3 3.48 -30.03 -14.42
C LEU A 3 2.45 -29.54 -15.45
N ILE A 4 1.80 -28.39 -15.22
CA ILE A 4 0.74 -27.87 -16.09
C ILE A 4 1.19 -26.56 -16.74
N PRO A 5 1.25 -26.47 -18.09
CA PRO A 5 1.60 -25.23 -18.79
C PRO A 5 0.69 -24.05 -18.39
N ARG A 6 1.27 -22.86 -18.27
CA ARG A 6 0.58 -21.61 -17.83
C ARG A 6 -0.72 -21.37 -18.62
N ARG A 7 -0.73 -21.63 -19.94
CA ARG A 7 -1.91 -21.43 -20.82
C ARG A 7 -3.10 -22.35 -20.49
N LEU A 8 -2.87 -23.52 -19.89
CA LEU A 8 -3.93 -24.44 -19.48
C LEU A 8 -4.51 -24.11 -18.09
N LYS A 9 -3.81 -23.31 -17.31
CA LYS A 9 -4.27 -22.87 -15.98
C LYS A 9 -5.25 -21.69 -16.06
N GLU A 10 -5.17 -20.82 -17.08
CA GLU A 10 -6.04 -19.63 -17.21
C GLU A 10 -7.53 -19.92 -17.21
N PRO A 11 -8.07 -20.91 -17.98
CA PRO A 11 -9.50 -21.22 -17.92
C PRO A 11 -9.94 -21.72 -16.55
N MET A 12 -9.10 -22.50 -15.86
CA MET A 12 -9.38 -22.97 -14.51
C MET A 12 -9.41 -21.82 -13.51
N TYR A 13 -8.51 -20.84 -13.65
CA TYR A 13 -8.50 -19.63 -12.81
C TYR A 13 -9.75 -18.78 -13.03
N ARG A 14 -10.20 -18.59 -14.28
CA ARG A 14 -11.45 -17.87 -14.60
C ARG A 14 -12.68 -18.55 -13.98
N LEU A 15 -12.78 -19.88 -14.08
CA LEU A 15 -13.87 -20.62 -13.46
C LEU A 15 -13.84 -20.53 -11.93
N TYR A 16 -12.64 -20.62 -11.34
CA TYR A 16 -12.46 -20.49 -9.90
C TYR A 16 -12.74 -19.06 -9.42
N GLU A 17 -12.35 -18.04 -10.19
CA GLU A 17 -12.68 -16.64 -9.95
C GLU A 17 -14.20 -16.42 -9.94
N LEU A 18 -14.93 -16.97 -10.91
CA LEU A 18 -16.39 -16.90 -10.95
C LEU A 18 -17.03 -17.54 -9.70
N ARG A 19 -16.50 -18.68 -9.26
CA ARG A 19 -16.98 -19.33 -8.01
C ARG A 19 -16.66 -18.49 -6.78
N LEU A 20 -15.47 -17.89 -6.70
CA LEU A 20 -15.12 -16.99 -5.60
C LEU A 20 -16.02 -15.76 -5.60
N ARG A 21 -16.30 -15.15 -6.74
CA ARG A 21 -17.24 -14.03 -6.86
C ARG A 21 -18.65 -14.40 -6.43
N GLN A 22 -19.15 -15.57 -6.79
CA GLN A 22 -20.47 -16.06 -6.38
C GLN A 22 -20.52 -16.38 -4.88
N GLY A 23 -19.40 -16.87 -4.31
CA GLY A 23 -19.26 -17.11 -2.87
C GLY A 23 -18.96 -15.84 -2.04
N LEU A 24 -18.44 -14.80 -2.69
CA LEU A 24 -18.31 -13.44 -2.15
C LEU A 24 -19.63 -12.70 -2.42
N THR A 25 -20.74 -13.16 -1.81
CA THR A 25 -21.91 -12.34 -1.53
C THR A 25 -21.94 -11.93 -0.04
N PRO A 26 -20.78 -11.52 0.56
CA PRO A 26 -20.84 -10.88 1.86
C PRO A 26 -21.61 -9.58 1.71
N SER A 27 -22.38 -9.23 2.70
CA SER A 27 -22.90 -7.89 2.78
C SER A 27 -21.68 -6.92 2.70
N ARG A 28 -21.85 -5.76 2.08
CA ARG A 28 -20.77 -4.76 1.95
C ARG A 28 -20.08 -4.45 3.29
N SER A 29 -20.76 -4.70 4.41
CA SER A 29 -20.25 -4.56 5.78
C SER A 29 -19.24 -5.64 6.21
N GLU A 30 -19.08 -6.72 5.45
CA GLU A 30 -18.16 -7.83 5.75
C GLU A 30 -16.84 -7.75 4.96
N LEU A 31 -16.73 -6.80 4.02
CA LEU A 31 -15.49 -6.54 3.27
C LEU A 31 -14.65 -5.46 3.96
N PRO A 32 -13.31 -5.48 3.79
CA PRO A 32 -12.46 -4.40 4.29
C PRO A 32 -12.80 -3.10 3.57
N ARG A 33 -12.83 -1.99 4.30
CA ARG A 33 -12.98 -0.66 3.72
C ARG A 33 -11.65 -0.10 3.25
N HIS A 34 -10.57 -0.42 3.96
CA HIS A 34 -9.21 -0.01 3.66
C HIS A 34 -8.28 -1.23 3.57
N ILE A 35 -7.59 -1.38 2.44
CA ILE A 35 -6.59 -2.42 2.22
C ILE A 35 -5.21 -1.78 2.09
N ALA A 36 -4.23 -2.32 2.82
CA ALA A 36 -2.83 -1.95 2.67
C ALA A 36 -2.05 -3.10 2.00
N VAL A 37 -1.16 -2.77 1.06
CA VAL A 37 -0.45 -3.79 0.26
C VAL A 37 1.05 -3.55 0.23
N LEU A 38 1.80 -4.59 0.65
CA LEU A 38 3.25 -4.66 0.47
C LEU A 38 3.54 -5.45 -0.82
N CYS A 39 3.96 -4.72 -1.86
CA CYS A 39 4.23 -5.23 -3.21
C CYS A 39 5.63 -5.86 -3.29
N ASP A 40 5.85 -6.96 -2.55
CA ASP A 40 7.16 -7.59 -2.38
C ASP A 40 7.40 -8.73 -3.38
N GLY A 41 8.71 -8.95 -3.69
CA GLY A 41 9.17 -10.06 -4.51
C GLY A 41 9.56 -9.71 -5.95
N ASN A 42 9.48 -8.44 -6.38
CA ASN A 42 9.80 -8.00 -7.74
C ASN A 42 11.19 -8.45 -8.21
N ARG A 43 12.22 -8.23 -7.38
CA ARG A 43 13.63 -8.58 -7.69
C ARG A 43 13.85 -10.10 -7.75
N ARG A 44 13.27 -10.84 -6.79
CA ARG A 44 13.38 -12.30 -6.73
C ARG A 44 12.73 -12.92 -7.96
N TRP A 45 11.57 -12.45 -8.32
CA TRP A 45 10.84 -12.88 -9.51
C TRP A 45 11.64 -12.65 -10.82
N ALA A 46 12.23 -11.46 -10.99
CA ALA A 46 13.04 -11.17 -12.16
C ALA A 46 14.25 -12.13 -12.27
N ARG A 47 14.96 -12.35 -11.15
CA ARG A 47 16.12 -13.26 -11.10
C ARG A 47 15.73 -14.72 -11.38
N GLU A 48 14.62 -15.20 -10.85
CA GLU A 48 14.13 -16.57 -11.13
C GLU A 48 13.75 -16.78 -12.60
N LEU A 49 13.37 -15.71 -13.30
CA LEU A 49 13.15 -15.73 -14.75
C LEU A 49 14.45 -15.57 -15.58
N GLY A 50 15.60 -15.44 -14.92
CA GLY A 50 16.90 -15.30 -15.59
C GLY A 50 17.22 -13.88 -16.06
N HIS A 51 16.52 -12.85 -15.54
CA HIS A 51 16.86 -11.46 -15.82
C HIS A 51 17.95 -10.97 -14.87
N ASP A 52 19.08 -10.52 -15.41
CA ASP A 52 20.13 -9.86 -14.64
C ASP A 52 19.67 -8.46 -14.19
N ASP A 53 18.94 -7.75 -15.04
CA ASP A 53 18.34 -6.47 -14.73
C ASP A 53 17.03 -6.64 -13.93
N VAL A 54 17.10 -6.33 -12.65
CA VAL A 54 15.95 -6.39 -11.73
C VAL A 54 14.87 -5.34 -12.02
N SER A 55 15.17 -4.30 -12.82
CA SER A 55 14.23 -3.27 -13.22
C SER A 55 13.05 -3.86 -14.01
N TYR A 56 13.27 -4.95 -14.71
CA TYR A 56 12.20 -5.70 -15.37
C TYR A 56 11.10 -6.12 -14.38
N GLY A 57 11.49 -6.63 -13.21
CA GLY A 57 10.53 -7.00 -12.16
C GLY A 57 9.76 -5.79 -11.61
N TYR A 58 10.42 -4.65 -11.46
CA TYR A 58 9.78 -3.42 -11.01
C TYR A 58 8.75 -2.91 -12.02
N ARG A 59 9.07 -2.91 -13.32
CA ARG A 59 8.11 -2.48 -14.37
C ARG A 59 6.88 -3.37 -14.42
N VAL A 60 7.05 -4.69 -14.38
CA VAL A 60 5.91 -5.62 -14.35
C VAL A 60 5.09 -5.43 -13.07
N GLY A 61 5.76 -5.27 -11.92
CA GLY A 61 5.10 -4.98 -10.65
C GLY A 61 4.35 -3.64 -10.63
N ALA A 62 4.88 -2.62 -11.30
CA ALA A 62 4.26 -1.31 -11.43
C ALA A 62 2.89 -1.40 -12.15
N HIS A 63 2.83 -2.03 -13.30
CA HIS A 63 1.55 -2.26 -14.00
C HIS A 63 0.54 -3.05 -13.17
N LYS A 64 1.02 -3.98 -12.34
CA LYS A 64 0.18 -4.77 -11.43
C LYS A 64 -0.51 -3.91 -10.37
N ILE A 65 0.09 -2.79 -9.96
CA ILE A 65 -0.50 -1.87 -8.97
C ILE A 65 -1.81 -1.28 -9.50
N ALA A 66 -1.79 -0.66 -10.68
CA ALA A 66 -2.98 -0.06 -11.27
C ALA A 66 -4.09 -1.12 -11.49
N GLU A 67 -3.71 -2.35 -11.87
CA GLU A 67 -4.63 -3.47 -12.03
C GLU A 67 -5.29 -3.85 -10.68
N MET A 68 -4.52 -3.98 -9.62
CA MET A 68 -5.01 -4.30 -8.27
C MET A 68 -5.90 -3.19 -7.72
N LEU A 69 -5.56 -1.91 -7.93
CA LEU A 69 -6.40 -0.78 -7.50
C LEU A 69 -7.78 -0.82 -8.17
N ARG A 70 -7.85 -1.20 -9.46
CA ARG A 70 -9.16 -1.41 -10.14
C ARG A 70 -9.95 -2.54 -9.50
N TRP A 71 -9.30 -3.64 -9.09
CA TRP A 71 -9.98 -4.73 -8.37
C TRP A 71 -10.53 -4.28 -7.02
N CYS A 72 -9.79 -3.42 -6.30
CA CYS A 72 -10.27 -2.82 -5.05
C CYS A 72 -11.55 -2.00 -5.31
N GLN A 73 -11.50 -1.09 -6.28
CA GLN A 73 -12.65 -0.25 -6.63
C GLN A 73 -13.87 -1.09 -7.08
N GLU A 74 -13.66 -2.11 -7.92
CA GLU A 74 -14.72 -3.02 -8.36
C GLU A 74 -15.32 -3.86 -7.22
N ALA A 75 -14.53 -4.18 -6.19
CA ALA A 75 -14.99 -4.86 -5.00
C ALA A 75 -15.71 -3.93 -4.01
N GLY A 76 -15.75 -2.63 -4.25
CA GLY A 76 -16.37 -1.63 -3.38
C GLY A 76 -15.52 -1.24 -2.17
N ILE A 77 -14.21 -1.50 -2.23
CA ILE A 77 -13.23 -1.01 -1.25
C ILE A 77 -13.16 0.52 -1.38
N GLU A 78 -13.08 1.21 -0.25
CA GLU A 78 -13.11 2.68 -0.23
C GLU A 78 -11.70 3.28 -0.30
N MET A 79 -10.70 2.55 0.20
CA MET A 79 -9.31 3.02 0.28
C MET A 79 -8.30 1.90 0.05
N ALA A 80 -7.19 2.25 -0.61
CA ALA A 80 -6.02 1.39 -0.71
C ALA A 80 -4.73 2.17 -0.39
N THR A 81 -3.83 1.57 0.40
CA THR A 81 -2.47 2.09 0.63
C THR A 81 -1.45 1.13 0.06
N VAL A 82 -0.58 1.61 -0.84
CA VAL A 82 0.40 0.78 -1.56
C VAL A 82 1.82 1.17 -1.15
N TYR A 83 2.63 0.20 -0.71
CA TYR A 83 4.02 0.43 -0.32
C TYR A 83 4.93 0.35 -1.53
N LEU A 84 5.38 1.49 -2.04
CA LEU A 84 6.20 1.59 -3.25
C LEU A 84 7.69 1.70 -2.94
N LEU A 85 8.07 2.56 -1.98
CA LEU A 85 9.47 2.79 -1.61
C LEU A 85 9.61 2.97 -0.11
N SER A 86 10.33 2.05 0.54
CA SER A 86 10.69 2.20 1.95
C SER A 86 11.97 3.03 2.12
N THR A 87 12.16 3.58 3.32
CA THR A 87 13.41 4.25 3.70
C THR A 87 14.62 3.29 3.61
N GLU A 88 14.42 1.99 3.90
CA GLU A 88 15.48 0.98 3.76
C GLU A 88 15.84 0.74 2.28
N ASN A 89 14.92 0.94 1.35
CA ASN A 89 15.20 0.81 -0.08
C ASN A 89 16.14 1.88 -0.62
N LEU A 90 16.24 3.03 0.05
CA LEU A 90 17.16 4.12 -0.31
C LEU A 90 18.65 3.72 -0.16
N GLN A 91 18.93 2.62 0.54
CA GLN A 91 20.29 2.08 0.71
C GLN A 91 20.71 1.13 -0.43
N ARG A 92 19.90 1.00 -1.48
CA ARG A 92 20.25 0.19 -2.66
C ARG A 92 21.35 0.84 -3.47
N ASP A 93 21.93 0.03 -4.40
CA ASP A 93 22.84 0.56 -5.40
C ASP A 93 22.23 1.77 -6.13
N ALA A 94 23.06 2.77 -6.45
CA ALA A 94 22.59 4.05 -6.96
C ALA A 94 21.85 3.93 -8.30
N ASP A 95 22.34 3.07 -9.21
CA ASP A 95 21.70 2.87 -10.51
C ASP A 95 20.37 2.11 -10.38
N GLU A 96 20.32 1.09 -9.49
CA GLU A 96 19.09 0.37 -9.18
C GLU A 96 18.06 1.33 -8.56
N LEU A 97 18.49 2.18 -7.61
CA LEU A 97 17.62 3.15 -6.93
C LEU A 97 17.06 4.19 -7.90
N ALA A 98 17.90 4.76 -8.76
CA ALA A 98 17.47 5.73 -9.76
C ALA A 98 16.40 5.12 -10.69
N SER A 99 16.67 3.92 -11.23
CA SER A 99 15.69 3.21 -12.06
C SER A 99 14.38 2.91 -11.33
N LEU A 100 14.44 2.56 -10.04
CA LEU A 100 13.26 2.30 -9.22
C LEU A 100 12.44 3.58 -8.99
N ILE A 101 13.10 4.71 -8.69
CA ILE A 101 12.45 6.01 -8.50
C ILE A 101 11.74 6.44 -9.79
N ASP A 102 12.37 6.29 -10.95
CA ASP A 102 11.75 6.61 -12.24
C ASP A 102 10.48 5.77 -12.47
N ILE A 103 10.56 4.45 -12.26
CA ILE A 103 9.42 3.55 -12.41
C ILE A 103 8.28 3.90 -11.43
N ILE A 104 8.61 4.25 -10.17
CA ILE A 104 7.63 4.66 -9.18
C ILE A 104 6.96 5.97 -9.62
N THR A 105 7.73 6.91 -10.14
CA THR A 105 7.20 8.20 -10.61
C THR A 105 6.22 7.99 -11.75
N GLU A 106 6.59 7.18 -12.75
CA GLU A 106 5.72 6.83 -13.89
C GLU A 106 4.42 6.14 -13.42
N VAL A 107 4.49 5.18 -12.50
CA VAL A 107 3.29 4.48 -12.02
C VAL A 107 2.38 5.37 -11.19
N VAL A 108 2.93 6.30 -10.41
CA VAL A 108 2.09 7.26 -9.67
C VAL A 108 1.40 8.23 -10.62
N GLU A 109 2.07 8.69 -11.68
CA GLU A 109 1.45 9.48 -12.75
C GLU A 109 0.33 8.70 -13.44
N GLU A 110 0.52 7.39 -13.72
CA GLU A 110 -0.54 6.52 -14.26
C GLU A 110 -1.73 6.39 -13.29
N ILE A 111 -1.46 6.21 -11.99
CA ILE A 111 -2.49 6.13 -10.94
C ILE A 111 -3.29 7.44 -10.87
N CYS A 112 -2.61 8.58 -11.00
CA CYS A 112 -3.21 9.92 -10.97
C CYS A 112 -3.93 10.30 -12.28
N ALA A 113 -3.86 9.48 -13.33
CA ALA A 113 -4.48 9.80 -14.60
C ALA A 113 -6.00 10.09 -14.45
N PRO A 114 -6.52 11.15 -15.09
CA PRO A 114 -7.92 11.58 -14.93
C PRO A 114 -8.95 10.48 -15.24
N ALA A 115 -8.60 9.53 -16.10
CA ALA A 115 -9.47 8.41 -16.46
C ALA A 115 -9.79 7.48 -15.27
N ASN A 116 -8.94 7.44 -14.25
CA ASN A 116 -9.15 6.60 -13.06
C ASN A 116 -10.16 7.21 -12.07
N GLN A 117 -10.30 8.55 -12.05
CA GLN A 117 -11.14 9.28 -11.10
C GLN A 117 -10.86 8.94 -9.62
N TRP A 118 -9.62 8.62 -9.30
CA TRP A 118 -9.17 8.32 -7.94
C TRP A 118 -8.70 9.59 -7.24
N SER A 119 -8.86 9.62 -5.91
CA SER A 119 -8.26 10.65 -5.05
C SER A 119 -6.96 10.09 -4.50
N VAL A 120 -5.82 10.63 -4.95
CA VAL A 120 -4.50 10.09 -4.60
C VAL A 120 -3.82 10.99 -3.57
N ARG A 121 -3.10 10.38 -2.64
CA ARG A 121 -2.25 11.06 -1.65
C ARG A 121 -0.91 10.34 -1.53
N THR A 122 0.17 11.10 -1.39
CA THR A 122 1.48 10.56 -1.00
C THR A 122 1.58 10.44 0.52
N VAL A 123 2.22 9.37 0.98
CA VAL A 123 2.52 9.11 2.40
C VAL A 123 4.01 8.82 2.53
N GLY A 124 4.71 9.55 3.40
CA GLY A 124 6.17 9.47 3.56
C GLY A 124 6.87 10.77 3.21
N ASP A 125 8.19 10.72 3.13
CA ASP A 125 9.03 11.89 2.86
C ASP A 125 9.56 11.87 1.42
N LEU A 126 8.95 12.70 0.57
CA LEU A 126 9.33 12.81 -0.84
C LEU A 126 10.69 13.50 -1.05
N GLU A 127 11.21 14.25 -0.07
CA GLU A 127 12.53 14.87 -0.21
C GLU A 127 13.65 13.84 -0.35
N LEU A 128 13.41 12.61 0.14
CA LEU A 128 14.36 11.50 0.08
C LEU A 128 14.59 10.94 -1.32
N ILE A 129 13.74 11.26 -2.30
CA ILE A 129 13.84 10.75 -3.68
C ILE A 129 14.42 11.77 -4.67
N GLY A 130 14.82 12.96 -4.19
CA GLY A 130 15.34 14.03 -5.01
C GLY A 130 14.28 15.00 -5.52
N GLU A 131 14.70 16.21 -5.87
CA GLU A 131 13.80 17.35 -6.15
C GLU A 131 12.88 17.10 -7.34
N GLU A 132 13.42 16.60 -8.45
CA GLU A 132 12.65 16.42 -9.69
C GLU A 132 11.57 15.34 -9.58
N PRO A 133 11.86 14.10 -9.14
CA PRO A 133 10.82 13.10 -8.89
C PRO A 133 9.80 13.55 -7.84
N ALA A 134 10.24 14.19 -6.75
CA ALA A 134 9.34 14.70 -5.72
C ALA A 134 8.36 15.74 -6.27
N ARG A 135 8.84 16.66 -7.11
CA ARG A 135 7.98 17.66 -7.78
C ARG A 135 6.95 16.99 -8.69
N ARG A 136 7.38 16.04 -9.54
CA ARG A 136 6.47 15.30 -10.43
C ARG A 136 5.38 14.58 -9.65
N LEU A 137 5.72 13.92 -8.54
CA LEU A 137 4.74 13.24 -7.69
C LEU A 137 3.76 14.23 -7.06
N ARG A 138 4.21 15.39 -6.56
CA ARG A 138 3.33 16.42 -6.00
C ARG A 138 2.36 16.95 -7.07
N ASP A 139 2.87 17.27 -8.26
CA ASP A 139 2.06 17.79 -9.37
C ASP A 139 0.99 16.77 -9.79
N ALA A 140 1.38 15.49 -9.95
CA ALA A 140 0.46 14.42 -10.30
C ALA A 140 -0.64 14.24 -9.24
N VAL A 141 -0.28 14.17 -7.97
CA VAL A 141 -1.22 14.01 -6.85
C VAL A 141 -2.15 15.21 -6.73
N GLN A 142 -1.63 16.45 -6.86
CA GLN A 142 -2.43 17.68 -6.83
C GLN A 142 -3.50 17.68 -7.92
N SER A 143 -3.22 17.14 -9.10
CA SER A 143 -4.17 17.03 -10.20
C SER A 143 -5.41 16.19 -9.86
N THR A 144 -5.34 15.31 -8.85
CA THR A 144 -6.46 14.44 -8.43
C THR A 144 -7.37 15.08 -7.38
N GLY A 145 -6.96 16.20 -6.77
CA GLY A 145 -7.66 16.84 -5.64
C GLY A 145 -9.05 17.40 -5.93
N GLY A 146 -9.43 17.51 -7.20
CA GLY A 146 -10.75 18.01 -7.62
C GLY A 146 -11.69 16.94 -8.19
N ASN A 147 -11.24 15.68 -8.28
CA ASN A 147 -11.97 14.65 -9.02
C ASN A 147 -13.24 14.12 -8.33
N GLY A 148 -13.50 14.47 -7.05
CA GLY A 148 -14.67 13.97 -6.30
C GLY A 148 -14.76 12.44 -6.22
N GLY A 149 -13.63 11.76 -6.44
CA GLY A 149 -13.55 10.30 -6.50
C GLY A 149 -13.91 9.68 -5.16
N THR A 150 -14.68 8.59 -5.22
CA THR A 150 -15.10 7.82 -4.04
C THR A 150 -14.07 6.76 -3.62
N PHE A 151 -13.02 6.55 -4.42
CA PHE A 151 -11.93 5.62 -4.13
C PHE A 151 -10.64 6.40 -3.85
N HIS A 152 -10.08 6.19 -2.66
CA HIS A 152 -8.89 6.86 -2.17
C HIS A 152 -7.66 5.96 -2.28
N VAL A 153 -6.55 6.51 -2.76
CA VAL A 153 -5.30 5.77 -2.93
C VAL A 153 -4.18 6.50 -2.21
N ASN A 154 -3.54 5.84 -1.26
CA ASN A 154 -2.29 6.29 -0.68
C ASN A 154 -1.12 5.57 -1.35
N VAL A 155 -0.14 6.34 -1.81
CA VAL A 155 1.12 5.83 -2.33
C VAL A 155 2.23 6.13 -1.32
N ALA A 156 2.77 5.09 -0.67
CA ALA A 156 3.80 5.24 0.34
C ALA A 156 5.18 5.25 -0.34
N VAL A 157 5.82 6.42 -0.35
CA VAL A 157 7.11 6.70 -1.01
C VAL A 157 8.05 7.40 -0.03
N GLY A 158 9.29 6.90 0.11
CA GLY A 158 10.20 7.38 1.14
C GLY A 158 9.64 7.14 2.55
N TYR A 159 8.89 6.05 2.72
CA TYR A 159 8.12 5.81 3.93
C TYR A 159 8.83 4.82 4.87
N GLY A 160 8.77 5.14 6.18
CA GLY A 160 9.22 4.25 7.25
C GLY A 160 8.37 4.48 8.50
N GLY A 161 7.64 3.44 8.97
CA GLY A 161 6.69 3.60 10.07
C GLY A 161 7.31 4.01 11.41
N ARG A 162 8.58 3.66 11.66
CA ARG A 162 9.28 4.16 12.85
C ARG A 162 9.55 5.67 12.73
N GLN A 163 9.95 6.12 11.55
CA GLN A 163 10.18 7.54 11.29
C GLN A 163 8.87 8.32 11.36
N GLU A 164 7.81 7.81 10.76
CA GLU A 164 6.48 8.42 10.85
C GLU A 164 6.04 8.67 12.29
N ILE A 165 6.21 7.67 13.19
CA ILE A 165 5.87 7.83 14.61
C ILE A 165 6.72 8.94 15.27
N VAL A 166 8.02 8.98 14.97
CA VAL A 166 8.90 10.03 15.49
C VAL A 166 8.47 11.41 14.99
N ASP A 167 8.12 11.52 13.71
CA ASP A 167 7.71 12.78 13.12
C ASP A 167 6.34 13.23 13.63
N ALA A 168 5.41 12.30 13.86
CA ALA A 168 4.12 12.58 14.48
C ALA A 168 4.29 13.15 15.91
N VAL A 169 5.16 12.54 16.72
CA VAL A 169 5.45 13.05 18.07
C VAL A 169 6.12 14.42 18.03
N ARG A 170 7.06 14.62 17.10
CA ARG A 170 7.71 15.94 16.92
C ARG A 170 6.71 17.02 16.50
N ALA A 171 5.83 16.71 15.55
CA ALA A 171 4.80 17.63 15.08
C ALA A 171 3.83 18.00 16.22
N LEU A 172 3.39 17.00 17.00
CA LEU A 172 2.56 17.21 18.18
C LEU A 172 3.23 18.15 19.19
N LEU A 173 4.46 17.84 19.58
CA LEU A 173 5.18 18.66 20.55
C LEU A 173 5.44 20.08 20.04
N ALA A 174 5.78 20.25 18.76
CA ALA A 174 5.96 21.57 18.15
C ALA A 174 4.65 22.40 18.19
N LYS A 175 3.52 21.76 17.90
CA LYS A 175 2.19 22.38 17.97
C LYS A 175 1.84 22.83 19.41
N GLU A 176 2.07 21.95 20.39
CA GLU A 176 1.78 22.26 21.80
C GLU A 176 2.70 23.36 22.37
N LEU A 177 3.99 23.35 21.99
CA LEU A 177 4.93 24.45 22.32
C LEU A 177 4.47 25.78 21.73
N ALA A 178 4.02 25.80 20.48
CA ALA A 178 3.48 26.99 19.84
C ALA A 178 2.21 27.51 20.54
N ASN A 179 1.44 26.61 21.16
CA ASN A 179 0.26 26.93 21.97
C ASN A 179 0.62 27.34 23.42
N GLY A 180 1.92 27.40 23.76
CA GLY A 180 2.40 27.83 25.08
C GLY A 180 2.44 26.72 26.15
N ALA A 181 2.32 25.44 25.75
CA ALA A 181 2.48 24.32 26.69
C ALA A 181 3.97 24.18 27.11
N THR A 182 4.20 23.87 28.40
CA THR A 182 5.54 23.66 28.97
C THR A 182 5.50 22.60 30.06
N GLY A 183 6.65 21.97 30.34
CA GLY A 183 6.78 21.00 31.43
C GLY A 183 5.82 19.83 31.32
N ASP A 184 5.10 19.54 32.41
CA ASP A 184 4.21 18.37 32.49
C ASP A 184 3.11 18.38 31.44
N ARG A 185 2.62 19.55 31.02
CA ARG A 185 1.61 19.69 29.97
C ARG A 185 2.05 19.12 28.64
N LEU A 186 3.35 19.20 28.29
CA LEU A 186 3.88 18.59 27.07
C LEU A 186 3.87 17.06 27.17
N ILE A 187 4.14 16.51 28.39
CA ILE A 187 4.12 15.07 28.62
C ILE A 187 2.68 14.56 28.52
N GLU A 188 1.74 15.25 29.17
CA GLU A 188 0.32 14.90 29.18
C GLU A 188 -0.34 14.99 27.78
N ALA A 189 0.18 15.86 26.91
CA ALA A 189 -0.30 15.98 25.53
C ALA A 189 0.03 14.76 24.66
N VAL A 190 1.05 13.95 25.02
CA VAL A 190 1.45 12.77 24.26
C VAL A 190 0.50 11.60 24.59
N THR A 191 -0.59 11.51 23.87
CA THR A 191 -1.56 10.39 23.94
C THR A 191 -1.58 9.62 22.63
N ALA A 192 -2.16 8.41 22.63
CA ALA A 192 -2.29 7.61 21.40
C ALA A 192 -3.13 8.34 20.35
N GLU A 193 -4.19 9.03 20.76
CA GLU A 193 -5.06 9.81 19.90
C GLU A 193 -4.31 10.99 19.28
N ALA A 194 -3.56 11.74 20.10
CA ALA A 194 -2.78 12.89 19.63
C ALA A 194 -1.66 12.45 18.67
N ILE A 195 -1.02 11.30 18.88
CA ILE A 195 -0.07 10.74 17.92
C ILE A 195 -0.79 10.40 16.61
N SER A 196 -1.93 9.70 16.67
CA SER A 196 -2.73 9.31 15.49
C SER A 196 -3.14 10.52 14.65
N GLU A 197 -3.48 11.65 15.29
CA GLU A 197 -3.85 12.91 14.62
C GLU A 197 -2.68 13.58 13.89
N ASN A 198 -1.45 13.19 14.19
CA ASN A 198 -0.24 13.75 13.58
C ASN A 198 0.51 12.77 12.66
N LEU A 199 -0.01 11.56 12.46
CA LEU A 199 0.55 10.61 11.47
C LEU A 199 0.34 11.12 10.04
N TYR A 200 1.12 10.61 9.10
CA TYR A 200 1.00 10.95 7.68
C TYR A 200 -0.38 10.57 7.09
N THR A 201 -1.05 9.58 7.71
CA THR A 201 -2.40 9.11 7.34
C THR A 201 -3.52 9.75 8.17
N SER A 202 -3.20 10.80 8.93
CA SER A 202 -4.18 11.50 9.78
C SER A 202 -5.49 11.84 9.04
N GLY A 203 -6.61 11.61 9.71
CA GLY A 203 -7.96 11.82 9.16
C GLY A 203 -8.47 10.70 8.24
N GLN A 204 -7.69 9.64 8.06
CA GLN A 204 -8.08 8.45 7.30
C GLN A 204 -8.33 7.25 8.24
N PRO A 205 -9.18 6.28 7.84
CA PRO A 205 -9.34 5.04 8.59
C PRO A 205 -8.07 4.19 8.53
N ASP A 206 -7.79 3.48 9.61
CA ASP A 206 -6.73 2.47 9.64
C ASP A 206 -7.05 1.33 8.67
N PRO A 207 -6.04 0.59 8.15
CA PRO A 207 -6.27 -0.53 7.27
C PRO A 207 -6.97 -1.68 8.01
N ASP A 208 -8.02 -2.21 7.40
CA ASP A 208 -8.70 -3.40 7.89
C ASP A 208 -7.93 -4.67 7.54
N LEU A 209 -7.31 -4.68 6.36
CA LEU A 209 -6.58 -5.83 5.81
C LEU A 209 -5.23 -5.37 5.27
N VAL A 210 -4.17 -6.05 5.70
CA VAL A 210 -2.82 -5.91 5.13
C VAL A 210 -2.47 -7.15 4.34
N ILE A 211 -2.15 -6.97 3.06
CA ILE A 211 -1.72 -8.04 2.14
C ILE A 211 -0.21 -7.92 1.93
N ARG A 212 0.52 -9.02 2.10
CA ARG A 212 1.93 -9.09 1.72
C ARG A 212 2.20 -10.29 0.83
N THR A 213 2.91 -10.03 -0.28
CA THR A 213 3.34 -11.04 -1.25
C THR A 213 4.74 -11.55 -0.92
N SER A 214 5.19 -12.60 -1.62
CA SER A 214 6.55 -13.18 -1.58
C SER A 214 6.88 -14.09 -0.40
N GLY A 215 5.89 -14.61 0.33
CA GLY A 215 6.07 -15.55 1.44
C GLY A 215 6.60 -14.94 2.74
N GLU A 216 6.93 -13.65 2.75
CA GLU A 216 7.45 -12.97 3.92
C GLU A 216 6.33 -12.61 4.91
N GLN A 217 6.49 -13.02 6.18
CA GLN A 217 5.46 -12.84 7.22
C GLN A 217 5.85 -11.76 8.23
N ARG A 218 6.10 -10.55 7.76
CA ARG A 218 6.42 -9.37 8.57
C ARG A 218 5.95 -8.08 7.89
N LEU A 219 5.77 -7.00 8.66
CA LEU A 219 5.34 -5.69 8.14
C LEU A 219 6.47 -4.87 7.52
N SER A 220 7.73 -5.15 7.85
CA SER A 220 8.90 -4.40 7.40
C SER A 220 8.74 -2.88 7.54
N GLY A 221 8.22 -2.43 8.67
CA GLY A 221 8.04 -1.01 8.95
C GLY A 221 6.81 -0.36 8.30
N PHE A 222 6.00 -1.09 7.54
CA PHE A 222 4.84 -0.51 6.85
C PHE A 222 3.66 -0.33 7.79
N LEU A 223 3.14 0.90 7.88
CA LEU A 223 1.96 1.30 8.66
C LEU A 223 1.94 0.69 10.08
N LEU A 224 3.07 0.79 10.82
CA LEU A 224 3.23 0.11 12.11
C LEU A 224 2.17 0.49 13.14
N TRP A 225 1.84 1.77 13.21
CA TRP A 225 0.81 2.29 14.12
C TRP A 225 -0.58 1.88 13.67
N GLN A 226 -0.87 2.13 12.41
CA GLN A 226 -2.20 1.95 11.82
C GLN A 226 -2.59 0.48 11.69
N SER A 227 -1.60 -0.44 11.54
CA SER A 227 -1.89 -1.88 11.37
C SER A 227 -2.02 -2.65 12.68
N ALA A 228 -2.03 -1.98 13.83
CA ALA A 228 -2.07 -2.63 15.14
C ALA A 228 -3.25 -3.62 15.30
N TYR A 229 -4.36 -3.33 14.62
CA TYR A 229 -5.58 -4.15 14.66
C TYR A 229 -6.00 -4.69 13.29
N SER A 230 -5.14 -4.58 12.28
CA SER A 230 -5.42 -5.08 10.93
C SER A 230 -5.34 -6.60 10.87
N GLU A 231 -6.21 -7.20 10.05
CA GLU A 231 -6.02 -8.59 9.64
C GLU A 231 -4.86 -8.69 8.65
N MET A 232 -4.02 -9.73 8.83
CA MET A 232 -2.87 -9.99 7.96
C MET A 232 -3.16 -11.16 7.02
N TRP A 233 -2.84 -10.97 5.73
CA TRP A 233 -2.91 -12.02 4.75
C TRP A 233 -1.58 -12.11 3.97
N PHE A 234 -0.96 -13.29 3.98
CA PHE A 234 0.32 -13.56 3.35
C PHE A 234 0.14 -14.54 2.20
N THR A 235 0.91 -14.36 1.12
CA THR A 235 0.95 -15.28 -0.02
C THR A 235 2.37 -15.51 -0.50
N GLU A 236 2.66 -16.74 -0.92
CA GLU A 236 3.95 -17.13 -1.52
C GLU A 236 4.16 -16.50 -2.91
N ALA A 237 3.09 -16.09 -3.59
CA ALA A 237 3.20 -15.46 -4.89
C ALA A 237 4.04 -14.18 -4.82
N TYR A 238 4.98 -14.00 -5.74
CA TYR A 238 5.66 -12.73 -5.95
C TYR A 238 4.69 -11.68 -6.49
N TRP A 239 4.94 -10.40 -6.17
CA TRP A 239 4.05 -9.32 -6.59
C TRP A 239 3.73 -9.30 -8.09
N PRO A 240 4.69 -9.45 -9.04
CA PRO A 240 4.40 -9.51 -10.46
C PRO A 240 3.46 -10.66 -10.87
N GLU A 241 3.38 -11.72 -10.06
CA GLU A 241 2.53 -12.89 -10.28
C GLU A 241 1.22 -12.84 -9.49
N PHE A 242 1.01 -11.81 -8.67
CA PHE A 242 -0.21 -11.62 -7.91
C PHE A 242 -1.41 -11.44 -8.85
N ARG A 243 -2.44 -12.26 -8.69
CA ARG A 243 -3.58 -12.32 -9.59
C ARG A 243 -4.87 -11.95 -8.87
N ARG A 244 -5.88 -11.63 -9.66
CA ARG A 244 -7.21 -11.35 -9.14
C ARG A 244 -7.75 -12.47 -8.25
N VAL A 245 -7.46 -13.72 -8.57
CA VAL A 245 -7.85 -14.87 -7.75
C VAL A 245 -7.22 -14.84 -6.37
N ASP A 246 -5.99 -14.37 -6.25
CA ASP A 246 -5.28 -14.26 -4.98
C ASP A 246 -5.87 -13.11 -4.15
N PHE A 247 -6.18 -11.98 -4.80
CA PHE A 247 -6.93 -10.88 -4.19
C PHE A 247 -8.30 -11.31 -3.65
N LEU A 248 -9.09 -12.04 -4.45
CA LEU A 248 -10.40 -12.56 -4.03
C LEU A 248 -10.30 -13.57 -2.89
N ARG A 249 -9.22 -14.36 -2.83
CA ARG A 249 -8.94 -15.24 -1.68
C ARG A 249 -8.68 -14.43 -0.41
N ALA A 250 -7.88 -13.35 -0.52
CA ALA A 250 -7.63 -12.48 0.63
C ALA A 250 -8.93 -11.88 1.17
N LEU A 251 -9.82 -11.40 0.28
CA LEU A 251 -11.13 -10.87 0.68
C LEU A 251 -12.03 -11.95 1.32
N ARG A 252 -12.08 -13.16 0.75
CA ARG A 252 -12.83 -14.29 1.31
C ARG A 252 -12.32 -14.66 2.70
N ASP A 253 -11.02 -14.77 2.85
CA ASP A 253 -10.40 -15.17 4.12
C ASP A 253 -10.60 -14.08 5.18
N TYR A 254 -10.58 -12.80 4.79
CA TYR A 254 -10.94 -11.68 5.66
C TYR A 254 -12.39 -11.77 6.14
N SER A 255 -13.35 -11.95 5.21
CA SER A 255 -14.78 -12.01 5.55
C SER A 255 -15.15 -13.24 6.40
N ALA A 256 -14.39 -14.34 6.27
CA ALA A 256 -14.59 -15.56 7.07
C ALA A 256 -14.06 -15.43 8.51
N ARG A 257 -13.25 -14.41 8.82
CA ARG A 257 -12.70 -14.21 10.16
C ARG A 257 -13.71 -13.44 11.01
N HIS A 258 -14.02 -14.00 12.20
CA HIS A 258 -14.77 -13.23 13.20
C HIS A 258 -13.84 -12.23 13.87
N ARG A 259 -13.99 -10.96 13.55
CA ARG A 259 -13.24 -9.86 14.18
C ARG A 259 -13.64 -9.76 15.66
N ARG A 260 -12.79 -10.27 16.56
CA ARG A 260 -12.94 -10.13 18.00
C ARG A 260 -12.05 -8.99 18.47
N TYR A 261 -12.59 -7.78 18.59
CA TYR A 261 -11.90 -6.65 19.20
C TYR A 261 -11.90 -6.79 20.72
N GLY A 262 -11.13 -7.75 21.29
CA GLY A 262 -10.92 -7.84 22.74
C GLY A 262 -12.17 -7.87 23.63
N ARG A 263 -13.34 -8.24 23.09
CA ARG A 263 -14.62 -8.36 23.82
C ARG A 263 -14.90 -9.80 24.15
#